data_f0b92c35f6ba5e5376b1aa16bfcb7304
#
_entry.id   f0b92c35f6ba5e5376b1aa16bfcb7304
#
_cell.length_a   1.000
_cell.length_b   1.000
_cell.length_c   1.000
_cell.angle_alpha   90.00
_cell.angle_beta   90.00
_cell.angle_gamma   90.00
#
_symmetry.space_group_name_H-M   'P 1'
#
loop_
_entity.id
_entity.type
_entity.pdbx_description
1 polymer ?
#
loop_
_entity_poly.entity_id
_entity_poly.type
_entity_poly.pdbx_seq_one_letter_code
_entity_poly.pdbx_strand_id
1 'polypeptide(L)'
;MLREKETTMAPLSNELRSMLERAIIKAREVSEEAALAALTTLAVMRDEPFASLDREQRRLRNALRAKARQLGDGSLTKGFQPLIEEVAYEQLHRRLFARILAENNLLMHPSGVAVTLERNAANWRRKRERPMDGNSLRAMPA
;
A
#
# COMPACT_ATOMS: atom_id res chain seq x y z
N MET A 1 49.13 -0.64 0.85
CA MET A 1 48.43 -0.12 -0.37
C MET A 1 47.30 -1.06 -0.68
N LEU A 2 46.10 -0.78 -0.13
CA LEU A 2 44.87 -1.54 -0.41
C LEU A 2 44.24 -0.91 -1.64
N ARG A 3 44.22 -1.65 -2.74
CA ARG A 3 43.55 -1.30 -3.99
C ARG A 3 42.04 -1.44 -3.72
N GLU A 4 41.36 -0.33 -3.56
CA GLU A 4 39.90 -0.29 -3.59
C GLU A 4 39.46 -0.80 -4.99
N LYS A 5 38.81 -1.94 -5.02
CA LYS A 5 38.06 -2.41 -6.19
C LYS A 5 36.84 -1.50 -6.34
N GLU A 6 36.96 -0.47 -7.15
CA GLU A 6 35.76 0.22 -7.67
C GLU A 6 34.90 -0.82 -8.39
N THR A 7 33.83 -1.22 -7.70
CA THR A 7 32.79 -2.04 -8.33
C THR A 7 31.98 -1.12 -9.25
N THR A 8 32.50 -0.93 -10.46
CA THR A 8 31.80 -0.21 -11.53
C THR A 8 30.58 -1.07 -11.88
N MET A 9 29.40 -0.69 -11.36
CA MET A 9 28.14 -1.34 -11.76
C MET A 9 27.95 -1.16 -13.25
N ALA A 10 27.88 -2.27 -14.00
CA ALA A 10 27.61 -2.24 -15.42
C ALA A 10 26.24 -1.56 -15.68
N PRO A 11 26.14 -0.66 -16.67
CA PRO A 11 24.88 -0.02 -16.99
C PRO A 11 23.84 -1.07 -17.43
N LEU A 12 22.58 -0.86 -17.02
CA LEU A 12 21.45 -1.70 -17.44
C LEU A 12 21.37 -1.77 -18.96
N SER A 13 21.11 -2.97 -19.51
CA SER A 13 20.86 -3.11 -20.95
C SER A 13 19.65 -2.27 -21.37
N ASN A 14 19.62 -1.83 -22.63
CA ASN A 14 18.50 -1.02 -23.15
C ASN A 14 17.17 -1.76 -23.06
N GLU A 15 17.17 -3.07 -23.26
CA GLU A 15 15.99 -3.90 -23.14
C GLU A 15 15.44 -3.91 -21.70
N LEU A 16 16.32 -4.13 -20.72
CA LEU A 16 15.93 -4.14 -19.31
C LEU A 16 15.46 -2.75 -18.85
N ARG A 17 16.07 -1.68 -19.35
CA ARG A 17 15.63 -0.31 -19.10
C ARG A 17 14.22 -0.08 -19.63
N SER A 18 13.93 -0.46 -20.87
CA SER A 18 12.61 -0.32 -21.47
C SER A 18 11.54 -1.18 -20.77
N MET A 19 11.92 -2.35 -20.29
CA MET A 19 11.01 -3.18 -19.47
C MET A 19 10.69 -2.50 -18.14
N LEU A 20 11.70 -1.94 -17.48
CA LEU A 20 11.54 -1.24 -16.20
C LEU A 20 10.66 0.01 -16.35
N GLU A 21 10.88 0.82 -17.39
CA GLU A 21 10.07 1.99 -17.70
C GLU A 21 8.60 1.64 -17.88
N ARG A 22 8.30 0.62 -18.70
CA ARG A 22 6.93 0.14 -18.89
C ARG A 22 6.30 -0.38 -17.61
N ALA A 23 7.06 -1.11 -16.78
CA ALA A 23 6.59 -1.61 -15.50
C ALA A 23 6.26 -0.47 -14.53
N ILE A 24 7.08 0.58 -14.47
CA ILE A 24 6.87 1.75 -13.62
C ILE A 24 5.61 2.52 -14.07
N ILE A 25 5.44 2.76 -15.38
CA ILE A 25 4.25 3.44 -15.92
C ILE A 25 3.00 2.65 -15.54
N LYS A 26 3.01 1.33 -15.78
CA LYS A 26 1.85 0.48 -15.45
C LYS A 26 1.56 0.42 -13.95
N ALA A 27 2.60 0.35 -13.12
CA ALA A 27 2.44 0.36 -11.68
C ALA A 27 1.83 1.68 -11.16
N ARG A 28 2.21 2.81 -11.76
CA ARG A 28 1.64 4.13 -11.47
C ARG A 28 0.15 4.17 -11.81
N GLU A 29 -0.23 3.80 -13.04
CA GLU A 29 -1.64 3.77 -13.49
C GLU A 29 -2.51 2.95 -12.53
N VAL A 30 -2.10 1.71 -12.23
CA VAL A 30 -2.84 0.82 -11.32
C VAL A 30 -2.92 1.40 -9.90
N SER A 31 -1.88 2.09 -9.44
CA SER A 31 -1.89 2.71 -8.11
C SER A 31 -2.81 3.92 -8.04
N GLU A 32 -2.88 4.75 -9.08
CA GLU A 32 -3.81 5.88 -9.19
C GLU A 32 -5.26 5.41 -9.25
N GLU A 33 -5.55 4.35 -10.02
CA GLU A 33 -6.87 3.74 -10.11
C GLU A 33 -7.33 3.18 -8.75
N ALA A 34 -6.44 2.47 -8.05
CA ALA A 34 -6.71 1.96 -6.72
C ALA A 34 -6.90 3.08 -5.68
N ALA A 35 -6.11 4.16 -5.75
CA ALA A 35 -6.27 5.33 -4.89
C ALA A 35 -7.61 6.01 -5.12
N LEU A 36 -8.01 6.23 -6.37
CA LEU A 36 -9.32 6.78 -6.73
C LEU A 36 -10.46 5.93 -6.17
N ALA A 37 -10.40 4.62 -6.33
CA ALA A 37 -11.41 3.70 -5.80
C ALA A 37 -11.51 3.78 -4.27
N ALA A 38 -10.38 3.82 -3.56
CA ALA A 38 -10.34 3.96 -2.11
C ALA A 38 -10.93 5.30 -1.62
N LEU A 39 -10.55 6.41 -2.25
CA LEU A 39 -11.05 7.75 -1.92
C LEU A 39 -12.57 7.88 -2.20
N THR A 40 -13.05 7.21 -3.24
CA THR A 40 -14.48 7.13 -3.58
C THR A 40 -15.25 6.33 -2.53
N THR A 41 -14.72 5.17 -2.10
CA THR A 41 -15.32 4.35 -1.04
C THR A 41 -15.42 5.10 0.29
N LEU A 42 -14.44 5.95 0.60
CA LEU A 42 -14.47 6.83 1.77
C LEU A 42 -15.33 8.09 1.58
N ALA A 43 -15.96 8.26 0.43
CA ALA A 43 -16.78 9.43 0.10
C ALA A 43 -16.05 10.78 0.28
N VAL A 44 -14.75 10.85 -0.08
CA VAL A 44 -13.92 12.04 0.15
C VAL A 44 -14.45 13.26 -0.60
N MET A 45 -14.96 13.08 -1.82
CA MET A 45 -15.54 14.18 -2.63
C MET A 45 -16.98 14.54 -2.24
N ARG A 46 -17.70 13.68 -1.55
CA ARG A 46 -19.08 13.96 -1.15
C ARG A 46 -19.11 14.89 0.06
N ASP A 47 -20.14 15.71 0.17
CA ASP A 47 -20.32 16.57 1.34
C ASP A 47 -20.68 15.76 2.58
N GLU A 48 -21.54 14.76 2.42
CA GLU A 48 -21.91 13.86 3.49
C GLU A 48 -21.20 12.51 3.39
N PRO A 49 -20.74 11.95 4.53
CA PRO A 49 -20.16 10.61 4.57
C PRO A 49 -21.25 9.55 4.33
N PHE A 50 -20.86 8.39 3.80
CA PHE A 50 -21.78 7.25 3.77
C PHE A 50 -22.15 6.81 5.19
N ALA A 51 -23.40 6.40 5.39
CA ALA A 51 -23.89 5.93 6.67
C ALA A 51 -23.12 4.69 7.19
N SER A 52 -22.61 3.89 6.27
CA SER A 52 -21.83 2.67 6.54
C SER A 52 -20.41 2.93 7.07
N LEU A 53 -19.91 4.17 7.01
CA LEU A 53 -18.56 4.47 7.50
C LEU A 53 -18.53 4.46 9.03
N ASP A 54 -17.58 3.70 9.58
CA ASP A 54 -17.28 3.71 11.01
C ASP A 54 -16.60 5.01 11.47
N ARG A 55 -16.34 5.11 12.78
CA ARG A 55 -15.74 6.31 13.37
C ARG A 55 -14.33 6.60 12.84
N GLU A 56 -13.51 5.56 12.64
CA GLU A 56 -12.13 5.72 12.15
C GLU A 56 -12.12 6.10 10.68
N GLN A 57 -12.97 5.49 9.87
CA GLN A 57 -13.13 5.82 8.46
C GLN A 57 -13.61 7.26 8.26
N ARG A 58 -14.53 7.75 9.09
CA ARG A 58 -14.97 9.16 9.07
C ARG A 58 -13.84 10.12 9.45
N ARG A 59 -13.03 9.75 10.46
CA ARG A 59 -11.85 10.53 10.84
C ARG A 59 -10.83 10.60 9.70
N LEU A 60 -10.52 9.45 9.08
CA LEU A 60 -9.64 9.36 7.93
C LEU A 60 -10.17 10.19 6.75
N ARG A 61 -11.46 10.05 6.43
CA ARG A 61 -12.11 10.87 5.40
C ARG A 61 -11.90 12.36 5.63
N ASN A 62 -12.13 12.83 6.85
CA ASN A 62 -11.99 14.25 7.18
C ASN A 62 -10.54 14.74 7.05
N ALA A 63 -9.57 13.92 7.45
CA ALA A 63 -8.15 14.21 7.26
C ALA A 63 -7.78 14.30 5.76
N LEU A 64 -8.27 13.38 4.94
CA LEU A 64 -8.06 13.37 3.48
C LEU A 64 -8.71 14.59 2.80
N ARG A 65 -9.92 14.99 3.24
CA ARG A 65 -10.57 16.23 2.75
C ARG A 65 -9.77 17.48 3.11
N ALA A 66 -9.23 17.54 4.32
CA ALA A 66 -8.36 18.65 4.74
C ALA A 66 -7.09 18.70 3.89
N LYS A 67 -6.47 17.55 3.65
CA LYS A 67 -5.28 17.42 2.80
C LYS A 67 -5.58 17.86 1.35
N ALA A 68 -6.70 17.39 0.78
CA ALA A 68 -7.10 17.81 -0.58
C ALA A 68 -7.29 19.33 -0.67
N ARG A 69 -7.93 19.97 0.32
CA ARG A 69 -8.04 21.45 0.34
C ARG A 69 -6.67 22.11 0.39
N GLN A 70 -5.75 21.57 1.18
CA GLN A 70 -4.38 22.09 1.26
C GLN A 70 -3.67 22.02 -0.10
N LEU A 71 -3.82 20.91 -0.83
CA LEU A 71 -3.22 20.71 -2.16
C LEU A 71 -3.91 21.55 -3.25
N GLY A 72 -5.14 21.95 -3.04
CA GLY A 72 -5.97 22.70 -4.00
C GLY A 72 -6.21 24.17 -3.62
N ASP A 73 -5.32 24.81 -2.87
CA ASP A 73 -5.44 26.21 -2.46
C ASP A 73 -6.79 26.54 -1.81
N GLY A 74 -7.25 25.67 -0.91
CA GLY A 74 -8.54 25.78 -0.23
C GLY A 74 -9.70 25.09 -0.95
N SER A 75 -9.53 24.69 -2.21
CA SER A 75 -10.56 24.02 -3.00
C SER A 75 -10.41 22.49 -2.95
N LEU A 76 -11.45 21.80 -2.50
CA LEU A 76 -11.50 20.34 -2.50
C LEU A 76 -11.42 19.77 -3.92
N THR A 77 -12.14 20.37 -4.87
CA THR A 77 -12.19 19.92 -6.26
C THR A 77 -10.84 20.02 -6.95
N LYS A 78 -10.14 21.15 -6.76
CA LYS A 78 -8.79 21.36 -7.34
C LYS A 78 -7.77 20.42 -6.72
N GLY A 79 -7.89 20.13 -5.43
CA GLY A 79 -6.94 19.29 -4.70
C GLY A 79 -7.21 17.79 -4.81
N PHE A 80 -8.29 17.36 -5.45
CA PHE A 80 -8.64 15.94 -5.48
C PHE A 80 -7.70 15.12 -6.38
N GLN A 81 -7.39 15.61 -7.57
CA GLN A 81 -6.44 14.94 -8.45
C GLN A 81 -5.02 14.86 -7.86
N PRO A 82 -4.44 15.96 -7.33
CA PRO A 82 -3.19 15.88 -6.58
C PRO A 82 -3.23 14.92 -5.39
N LEU A 83 -4.36 14.83 -4.69
CA LEU A 83 -4.52 13.87 -3.60
C LEU A 83 -4.46 12.42 -4.08
N ILE A 84 -5.10 12.10 -5.22
CA ILE A 84 -5.03 10.76 -5.82
C ILE A 84 -3.58 10.40 -6.13
N GLU A 85 -2.84 11.30 -6.76
CA GLU A 85 -1.44 11.11 -7.14
C GLU A 85 -0.54 10.91 -5.90
N GLU A 86 -0.73 11.71 -4.84
CA GLU A 86 0.02 11.59 -3.60
C GLU A 86 -0.26 10.25 -2.89
N VAL A 87 -1.53 9.86 -2.76
CA VAL A 87 -1.93 8.58 -2.15
C VAL A 87 -1.40 7.40 -2.96
N ALA A 88 -1.50 7.46 -4.28
CA ALA A 88 -1.00 6.43 -5.19
C ALA A 88 0.52 6.27 -5.05
N TYR A 89 1.25 7.38 -5.06
CA TYR A 89 2.71 7.41 -4.91
C TYR A 89 3.15 6.81 -3.56
N GLU A 90 2.53 7.23 -2.46
CA GLU A 90 2.85 6.69 -1.13
C GLU A 90 2.62 5.18 -1.04
N GLN A 91 1.52 4.68 -1.59
CA GLN A 91 1.20 3.26 -1.56
C GLN A 91 2.14 2.45 -2.44
N LEU A 92 2.45 2.94 -3.64
CA LEU A 92 3.41 2.31 -4.54
C LEU A 92 4.80 2.24 -3.90
N HIS A 93 5.27 3.35 -3.34
CA HIS A 93 6.57 3.46 -2.71
C HIS A 93 6.70 2.52 -1.50
N ARG A 94 5.69 2.48 -0.61
CA ARG A 94 5.65 1.55 0.52
C ARG A 94 5.71 0.09 0.10
N ARG A 95 4.95 -0.29 -0.94
CA ARG A 95 4.94 -1.67 -1.44
C ARG A 95 6.26 -2.05 -2.08
N LEU A 96 6.82 -1.17 -2.90
CA LEU A 96 8.11 -1.39 -3.54
C LEU A 96 9.22 -1.54 -2.50
N PHE A 97 9.26 -0.65 -1.51
CA PHE A 97 10.24 -0.68 -0.44
C PHE A 97 10.10 -1.95 0.43
N ALA A 98 8.87 -2.30 0.82
CA ALA A 98 8.63 -3.53 1.57
C ALA A 98 9.06 -4.78 0.79
N ARG A 99 8.85 -4.79 -0.54
CA ARG A 99 9.30 -5.88 -1.41
C ARG A 99 10.82 -5.97 -1.48
N ILE A 100 11.50 -4.84 -1.66
CA ILE A 100 12.96 -4.78 -1.66
C ILE A 100 13.52 -5.31 -0.34
N LEU A 101 12.96 -4.88 0.79
CA LEU A 101 13.39 -5.37 2.10
C LEU A 101 13.15 -6.88 2.26
N ALA A 102 12.00 -7.39 1.81
CA ALA A 102 11.68 -8.81 1.89
C ALA A 102 12.59 -9.67 1.00
N GLU A 103 12.87 -9.23 -0.22
CA GLU A 103 13.75 -9.95 -1.16
C GLU A 103 15.21 -9.97 -0.70
N ASN A 104 15.65 -8.94 0.02
CA ASN A 104 16.98 -8.88 0.60
C ASN A 104 17.06 -9.43 2.03
N ASN A 105 16.01 -10.08 2.56
CA ASN A 105 15.91 -10.59 3.93
C ASN A 105 16.15 -9.52 5.03
N LEU A 106 15.86 -8.26 4.72
CA LEU A 106 15.99 -7.13 5.62
C LEU A 106 14.70 -6.83 6.38
N LEU A 107 13.58 -7.40 5.97
CA LEU A 107 12.30 -7.26 6.67
C LEU A 107 12.22 -8.25 7.82
N MET A 108 12.43 -7.77 9.04
CA MET A 108 12.44 -8.61 10.24
C MET A 108 11.10 -8.52 10.98
N HIS A 109 10.56 -9.68 11.34
CA HIS A 109 9.45 -9.76 12.28
C HIS A 109 9.97 -9.46 13.71
N PRO A 110 9.15 -8.92 14.63
CA PRO A 110 9.55 -8.68 16.03
C PRO A 110 10.11 -9.91 16.76
N SER A 111 9.81 -11.13 16.30
CA SER A 111 10.39 -12.38 16.79
C SER A 111 11.83 -12.66 16.31
N GLY A 112 12.45 -11.74 15.55
CA GLY A 112 13.81 -11.90 15.03
C GLY A 112 13.90 -12.78 13.77
N VAL A 113 12.78 -13.16 13.16
CA VAL A 113 12.75 -14.00 11.95
C VAL A 113 12.54 -13.13 10.72
N ALA A 114 13.36 -13.33 9.68
CA ALA A 114 13.17 -12.63 8.40
C ALA A 114 11.83 -13.00 7.75
N VAL A 115 11.10 -11.98 7.31
CA VAL A 115 9.83 -12.13 6.60
C VAL A 115 10.13 -12.27 5.11
N THR A 116 9.98 -13.46 4.55
CA THR A 116 10.13 -13.71 3.12
C THR A 116 8.77 -13.73 2.42
N LEU A 117 8.76 -13.45 1.11
CA LEU A 117 7.54 -13.47 0.30
C LEU A 117 6.89 -14.86 0.27
N GLU A 118 7.68 -15.92 0.23
CA GLU A 118 7.22 -17.32 0.23
C GLU A 118 6.52 -17.68 1.54
N ARG A 119 7.05 -17.26 2.68
CA ARG A 119 6.46 -17.51 4.01
C ARG A 119 5.12 -16.82 4.18
N ASN A 120 4.98 -15.60 3.63
CA ASN A 120 3.70 -14.89 3.63
C ASN A 120 2.65 -15.62 2.78
N ALA A 121 2.99 -16.07 1.57
CA ALA A 121 2.07 -16.81 0.71
C ALA A 121 1.56 -18.09 1.37
N ALA A 122 2.43 -18.85 2.07
CA ALA A 122 2.06 -20.06 2.81
C ALA A 122 1.13 -19.76 4.01
N ASN A 123 1.34 -18.64 4.71
CA ASN A 123 0.48 -18.20 5.82
C ASN A 123 -0.91 -17.76 5.36
N TRP A 124 -1.01 -17.09 4.21
CA TRP A 124 -2.30 -16.71 3.63
C TRP A 124 -3.10 -17.90 3.15
N ARG A 125 -2.46 -18.93 2.59
CA ARG A 125 -3.12 -20.20 2.22
C ARG A 125 -3.67 -20.91 3.44
N ARG A 126 -2.88 -21.09 4.51
CA ARG A 126 -3.29 -21.70 5.77
C ARG A 126 -4.46 -20.96 6.46
N LYS A 127 -4.49 -19.63 6.37
CA LYS A 127 -5.57 -18.84 6.96
C LYS A 127 -6.90 -18.96 6.18
N ARG A 128 -6.85 -19.25 4.88
CA ARG A 128 -8.02 -19.53 4.04
C ARG A 128 -8.57 -20.96 4.24
N GLU A 129 -7.70 -21.89 4.60
CA GLU A 129 -8.02 -23.32 4.76
C GLU A 129 -8.48 -23.69 6.17
N ARG A 130 -8.45 -22.75 7.13
CA ARG A 130 -9.08 -22.98 8.45
C ARG A 130 -10.59 -22.94 8.27
N PRO A 131 -11.32 -24.07 8.49
CA PRO A 131 -12.76 -24.03 8.60
C PRO A 131 -13.11 -23.10 9.75
N MET A 132 -14.15 -22.30 9.57
CA MET A 132 -14.78 -21.58 10.67
C MET A 132 -15.33 -22.63 11.62
N ASP A 133 -14.59 -22.95 12.68
CA ASP A 133 -15.09 -23.81 13.75
C ASP A 133 -16.25 -23.09 14.42
N GLY A 134 -17.45 -23.42 13.96
CA GLY A 134 -18.73 -22.91 14.45
C GLY A 134 -19.09 -23.47 15.85
N ASN A 135 -18.14 -23.51 16.78
CA ASN A 135 -18.41 -24.02 18.12
C ASN A 135 -17.79 -23.19 19.24
N SER A 136 -18.18 -21.92 19.34
CA SER A 136 -17.94 -21.15 20.58
C SER A 136 -19.23 -20.51 21.15
N LEU A 137 -20.38 -21.16 20.94
CA LEU A 137 -21.64 -20.82 21.62
C LEU A 137 -22.06 -21.98 22.53
N ARG A 138 -21.23 -22.35 23.50
CA ARG A 138 -21.69 -23.17 24.64
C ARG A 138 -20.75 -23.00 25.81
N ALA A 139 -21.18 -22.25 26.77
CA ALA A 139 -21.12 -22.46 28.22
C ALA A 139 -21.12 -21.10 28.96
N MET A 140 -22.32 -20.55 29.22
CA MET A 140 -22.51 -19.76 30.44
C MET A 140 -23.06 -20.72 31.48
N PRO A 141 -22.43 -20.92 32.62
CA PRO A 141 -23.05 -21.60 33.76
C PRO A 141 -24.04 -20.65 34.46
N ALA A 142 -25.09 -21.26 34.97
CA ALA A 142 -26.15 -20.64 35.74
C ALA A 142 -25.68 -20.00 37.05
#